data_1976250d58c6a207b70bfb98728a15d4
#
_entry.id   1976250d58c6a207b70bfb98728a15d4
#
_cell.length_a   1.000
_cell.length_b   1.000
_cell.length_c   1.000
_cell.angle_alpha   90.00
_cell.angle_beta   90.00
_cell.angle_gamma   90.00
#
_symmetry.space_group_name_H-M   'P 1'
#
loop_
_entity.id
_entity.type
_entity.pdbx_description
1 polymer ?
#
loop_
_entity_poly.entity_id
_entity_poly.type
_entity_poly.pdbx_seq_one_letter_code
_entity_poly.pdbx_strand_id
1 'polypeptide(L)'
;MTYNLIRYGVKDASIAENRALVAKVFGALDETQPQSVRYLVLELENGEFVHLVGYDKDGSALTELDAFKAFSADHADRRSTPLARSPAKIVGNYHMLANETAPA
;
A
#
# COMPACT_ATOMS: atom_id res chain seq x y z
N MET A 1 -0.93 -15.06 9.31
CA MET A 1 -0.88 -14.05 8.23
C MET A 1 0.56 -13.60 8.03
N THR A 2 0.98 -13.45 6.79
CA THR A 2 2.31 -13.00 6.44
C THR A 2 2.29 -11.50 6.17
N TYR A 3 3.24 -10.76 6.74
CA TYR A 3 3.34 -9.32 6.56
C TYR A 3 4.62 -8.93 5.84
N ASN A 4 4.53 -7.93 4.98
CA ASN A 4 5.68 -7.32 4.35
C ASN A 4 5.55 -5.79 4.45
N LEU A 5 6.68 -5.13 4.67
CA LEU A 5 6.76 -3.69 4.65
C LEU A 5 7.52 -3.26 3.39
N ILE A 6 6.93 -2.36 2.64
CA ILE A 6 7.52 -1.83 1.40
C ILE A 6 7.66 -0.33 1.57
N ARG A 7 8.82 0.21 1.15
CA ARG A 7 9.15 1.60 1.33
C ARG A 7 9.86 2.14 0.10
N TYR A 8 9.48 3.34 -0.33
CA TYR A 8 10.08 3.99 -1.48
C TYR A 8 9.82 5.49 -1.44
N GLY A 9 10.74 6.27 -2.03
CA GLY A 9 10.50 7.68 -2.26
C GLY A 9 9.84 7.90 -3.60
N VAL A 10 9.07 8.97 -3.73
CA VAL A 10 8.38 9.36 -4.95
C VAL A 10 8.87 10.74 -5.39
N LYS A 11 9.08 10.91 -6.70
CA LYS A 11 9.45 12.21 -7.28
C LYS A 11 8.38 13.24 -6.94
N ASP A 12 8.77 14.46 -6.63
CA ASP A 12 7.83 15.53 -6.25
C ASP A 12 6.69 15.68 -7.26
N ALA A 13 7.02 15.64 -8.54
CA ALA A 13 6.02 15.79 -9.60
C ALA A 13 5.06 14.61 -9.71
N SER A 14 5.35 13.49 -9.07
CA SER A 14 4.57 12.26 -9.16
C SER A 14 3.81 11.92 -7.87
N ILE A 15 3.96 12.71 -6.81
CA ILE A 15 3.34 12.40 -5.51
C ILE A 15 1.82 12.37 -5.62
N ALA A 16 1.21 13.37 -6.26
CA ALA A 16 -0.24 13.42 -6.41
C ALA A 16 -0.77 12.23 -7.21
N GLU A 17 -0.07 11.84 -8.29
CA GLU A 17 -0.43 10.68 -9.10
C GLU A 17 -0.31 9.38 -8.28
N ASN A 18 0.78 9.22 -7.54
CA ASN A 18 0.97 8.03 -6.72
C ASN A 18 -0.13 7.91 -5.66
N ARG A 19 -0.47 9.02 -5.01
CA ARG A 19 -1.57 9.06 -4.03
C ARG A 19 -2.91 8.67 -4.66
N ALA A 20 -3.19 9.17 -5.85
CA ALA A 20 -4.44 8.86 -6.56
C ALA A 20 -4.52 7.38 -6.95
N LEU A 21 -3.39 6.79 -7.40
CA LEU A 21 -3.34 5.37 -7.74
C LEU A 21 -3.52 4.48 -6.51
N VAL A 22 -2.95 4.87 -5.38
CA VAL A 22 -3.17 4.18 -4.10
C VAL A 22 -4.65 4.24 -3.72
N ALA A 23 -5.28 5.41 -3.84
CA ALA A 23 -6.70 5.57 -3.50
C ALA A 23 -7.59 4.63 -4.33
N LYS A 24 -7.27 4.43 -5.60
CA LYS A 24 -8.02 3.51 -6.46
C LYS A 24 -7.88 2.05 -6.00
N VAL A 25 -6.71 1.67 -5.51
CA VAL A 25 -6.52 0.33 -4.95
C VAL A 25 -7.44 0.13 -3.74
N PHE A 26 -7.50 1.11 -2.84
CA PHE A 26 -8.38 1.01 -1.67
C PHE A 26 -9.85 1.03 -2.04
N GLY A 27 -10.25 1.78 -3.07
CA GLY A 27 -11.60 1.72 -3.61
C GLY A 27 -11.98 0.33 -4.09
N ALA A 28 -11.08 -0.34 -4.79
CA ALA A 28 -11.29 -1.72 -5.26
C ALA A 28 -11.36 -2.71 -4.09
N LEU A 29 -10.55 -2.51 -3.05
CA LEU A 29 -10.59 -3.34 -1.84
C LEU A 29 -11.92 -3.16 -1.10
N ASP A 30 -12.44 -1.93 -1.01
CA ASP A 30 -13.74 -1.67 -0.40
C ASP A 30 -14.87 -2.35 -1.16
N GLU A 31 -14.79 -2.43 -2.48
CA GLU A 31 -15.79 -3.10 -3.30
C GLU A 31 -15.75 -4.63 -3.15
N THR A 32 -14.56 -5.21 -3.14
CA THR A 32 -14.38 -6.67 -3.14
C THR A 32 -14.31 -7.28 -1.75
N GLN A 33 -13.88 -6.49 -0.75
CA GLN A 33 -13.77 -6.89 0.66
C GLN A 33 -13.11 -8.25 0.89
N PRO A 34 -11.90 -8.49 0.36
CA PRO A 34 -11.22 -9.76 0.55
C PRO A 34 -10.83 -9.95 2.01
N GLN A 35 -11.20 -11.09 2.60
CA GLN A 35 -10.89 -11.40 3.99
C GLN A 35 -9.42 -11.79 4.20
N SER A 36 -8.74 -12.14 3.12
CA SER A 36 -7.35 -12.62 3.16
C SER A 36 -6.30 -11.52 3.12
N VAL A 37 -6.71 -10.25 3.05
CA VAL A 37 -5.80 -9.11 2.87
C VAL A 37 -5.96 -8.10 4.00
N ARG A 38 -4.83 -7.59 4.49
CA ARG A 38 -4.74 -6.42 5.37
C ARG A 38 -3.79 -5.45 4.71
N TYR A 39 -4.16 -4.19 4.61
CA TYR A 39 -3.36 -3.24 3.86
C TYR A 39 -3.43 -1.84 4.45
N LEU A 40 -2.26 -1.24 4.62
CA LEU A 40 -2.12 0.12 5.14
C LEU A 40 -1.05 0.84 4.34
N VAL A 41 -1.32 2.06 3.92
CA VAL A 41 -0.34 2.90 3.22
C VAL A 41 -0.20 4.20 3.98
N LEU A 42 1.04 4.60 4.24
CA LEU A 42 1.39 5.87 4.87
C LEU A 42 2.17 6.72 3.88
N GLU A 43 1.84 7.99 3.84
CA GLU A 43 2.62 8.99 3.11
C GLU A 43 3.38 9.83 4.13
N LEU A 44 4.70 9.89 4.00
CA LEU A 44 5.56 10.67 4.90
C LEU A 44 5.77 12.07 4.32
N GLU A 45 6.10 13.03 5.19
CA GLU A 45 6.32 14.42 4.78
C GLU A 45 7.43 14.60 3.75
N ASN A 46 8.41 13.71 3.76
CA ASN A 46 9.56 13.79 2.86
C ASN A 46 9.32 13.18 1.47
N GLY A 47 8.08 12.82 1.15
CA GLY A 47 7.75 12.21 -0.15
C GLY A 47 7.92 10.70 -0.20
N GLU A 48 8.25 10.05 0.92
CA GLU A 48 8.29 8.61 0.99
C GLU A 48 6.88 8.04 1.22
N PHE A 49 6.65 6.83 0.70
CA PHE A 49 5.46 6.03 0.96
C PHE A 49 5.88 4.73 1.63
N VAL A 50 5.10 4.31 2.62
CA VAL A 50 5.31 3.05 3.33
C VAL A 50 4.04 2.22 3.22
N HIS A 51 4.17 1.01 2.74
CA HIS A 51 3.07 0.05 2.62
C HIS A 51 3.30 -1.08 3.61
N LEU A 52 2.31 -1.35 4.45
CA LEU A 52 2.29 -2.56 5.26
C LEU A 52 1.18 -3.44 4.71
N VAL A 53 1.54 -4.60 4.21
CA VAL A 53 0.58 -5.53 3.62
C VAL A 53 0.63 -6.87 4.34
N GLY A 54 -0.55 -7.40 4.68
CA GLY A 54 -0.70 -8.74 5.24
C GLY A 54 -1.59 -9.58 4.36
N TYR A 55 -1.26 -10.86 4.20
CA TYR A 55 -2.08 -11.78 3.42
C TYR A 55 -1.96 -13.19 3.97
N ASP A 56 -3.02 -14.00 3.77
CA ASP A 56 -3.09 -15.36 4.30
C ASP A 56 -2.49 -16.40 3.38
N LYS A 57 -2.49 -16.18 2.08
CA LYS A 57 -2.01 -17.12 1.08
C LYS A 57 -0.90 -16.49 0.26
N ASP A 58 -1.19 -16.11 -0.96
CA ASP A 58 -0.22 -15.59 -1.91
C ASP A 58 -0.42 -14.11 -2.26
N GLY A 59 -1.40 -13.47 -1.63
CA GLY A 59 -1.69 -12.06 -1.88
C GLY A 59 -2.41 -11.78 -3.20
N SER A 60 -2.89 -12.81 -3.90
CA SER A 60 -3.53 -12.65 -5.21
C SER A 60 -4.80 -11.80 -5.17
N ALA A 61 -5.53 -11.83 -4.04
CA ALA A 61 -6.71 -10.99 -3.86
C ALA A 61 -6.40 -9.50 -3.96
N LEU A 62 -5.17 -9.09 -3.72
CA LEU A 62 -4.69 -7.73 -3.91
C LEU A 62 -4.04 -7.55 -5.29
N THR A 63 -3.07 -8.40 -5.62
CA THR A 63 -2.21 -8.20 -6.79
C THR A 63 -2.95 -8.43 -8.12
N GLU A 64 -4.05 -9.15 -8.11
CA GLU A 64 -4.87 -9.38 -9.31
C GLU A 64 -5.91 -8.28 -9.55
N LEU A 65 -6.10 -7.35 -8.63
CA LEU A 65 -6.98 -6.21 -8.86
C LEU A 65 -6.44 -5.33 -10.00
N ASP A 66 -7.32 -4.92 -10.90
CA ASP A 66 -6.93 -4.03 -12.00
C ASP A 66 -6.32 -2.73 -11.48
N ALA A 67 -6.87 -2.19 -10.39
CA ALA A 67 -6.33 -0.99 -9.77
C ALA A 67 -4.90 -1.18 -9.26
N PHE A 68 -4.59 -2.37 -8.72
CA PHE A 68 -3.25 -2.68 -8.26
C PHE A 68 -2.28 -2.84 -9.43
N LYS A 69 -2.72 -3.46 -10.52
CA LYS A 69 -1.93 -3.57 -11.73
C LYS A 69 -1.62 -2.20 -12.33
N ALA A 70 -2.60 -1.30 -12.33
CA ALA A 70 -2.41 0.07 -12.79
C ALA A 70 -1.44 0.84 -11.89
N PHE A 71 -1.53 0.67 -10.58
CA PHE A 71 -0.58 1.24 -9.63
C PHE A 71 0.85 0.76 -9.91
N SER A 72 1.01 -0.52 -10.21
CA SER A 72 2.33 -1.14 -10.39
C SER A 72 2.95 -0.85 -11.76
N ALA A 73 2.15 -0.58 -12.79
CA ALA A 73 2.60 -0.53 -14.17
C ALA A 73 3.75 0.45 -14.42
N ASP A 74 3.65 1.69 -13.89
CA ASP A 74 4.68 2.72 -14.07
C ASP A 74 5.35 3.09 -12.75
N HIS A 75 5.37 2.17 -11.81
CA HIS A 75 5.85 2.45 -10.45
C HIS A 75 7.31 2.92 -10.44
N ALA A 76 8.16 2.26 -11.23
CA ALA A 76 9.57 2.62 -11.30
C ALA A 76 9.78 4.06 -11.79
N ASP A 77 8.94 4.54 -12.70
CA ASP A 77 9.05 5.89 -13.25
C ASP A 77 8.66 6.97 -12.24
N ARG A 78 7.85 6.64 -11.26
CA ARG A 78 7.43 7.60 -10.21
C ARG A 78 8.40 7.65 -9.05
N ARG A 79 9.26 6.66 -8.88
CA ARG A 79 10.16 6.58 -7.72
C ARG A 79 11.36 7.50 -7.85
N SER A 80 11.71 8.13 -6.73
CA SER A 80 12.97 8.87 -6.58
C SER A 80 14.05 8.01 -5.95
N THR A 81 13.68 6.91 -5.28
CA THR A 81 14.61 5.97 -4.64
C THR A 81 14.23 4.54 -4.99
N PRO A 82 15.16 3.58 -4.88
CA PRO A 82 14.83 2.18 -5.08
C PRO A 82 13.79 1.72 -4.06
N LEU A 83 12.97 0.76 -4.47
CA LEU A 83 12.00 0.13 -3.60
C LEU A 83 12.71 -0.81 -2.63
N ALA A 84 12.47 -0.65 -1.35
CA ALA A 84 12.95 -1.54 -0.30
C ALA A 84 11.77 -2.39 0.19
N ARG A 85 12.01 -3.68 0.35
CA ARG A 85 10.99 -4.62 0.81
C ARG A 85 11.56 -5.51 1.90
N SER A 86 10.80 -5.72 2.97
CA SER A 86 11.22 -6.58 4.06
C SER A 86 10.03 -7.33 4.64
N PRO A 87 10.17 -8.62 4.93
CA PRO A 87 9.20 -9.31 5.77
C PRO A 87 9.10 -8.58 7.11
N ALA A 88 7.91 -8.51 7.67
CA ALA A 88 7.66 -7.80 8.90
C ALA A 88 6.86 -8.68 9.85
N LYS A 89 7.06 -8.43 11.15
CA LYS A 89 6.35 -9.14 12.20
C LYS A 89 5.74 -8.11 13.14
N ILE A 90 4.46 -8.27 13.45
CA ILE A 90 3.80 -7.39 14.41
C ILE A 90 4.21 -7.84 15.81
N VAL A 91 4.94 -6.98 16.52
CA VAL A 91 5.39 -7.24 17.89
C VAL A 91 4.45 -6.65 18.93
N GLY A 92 3.58 -5.73 18.55
CA GLY A 92 2.61 -5.12 19.44
C GLY A 92 1.56 -4.38 18.64
N ASN A 93 0.35 -4.33 19.17
CA ASN A 93 -0.76 -3.59 18.57
C ASN A 93 -1.71 -3.16 19.68
N TYR A 94 -1.99 -1.85 19.75
CA TYR A 94 -2.97 -1.32 20.68
C TYR A 94 -3.88 -0.35 19.92
N HIS A 95 -5.10 -0.80 19.64
CA HIS A 95 -6.16 -0.03 18.98
C HIS A 95 -5.74 0.66 17.68
N MET A 96 -4.75 0.12 16.96
CA MET A 96 -4.21 0.80 15.80
C MET A 96 -5.20 0.73 14.64
N LEU A 97 -5.73 1.88 14.26
CA LEU A 97 -6.54 2.12 13.06
C LEU A 97 -7.88 1.38 13.00
N ALA A 98 -8.34 0.79 14.09
CA ALA A 98 -9.58 0.01 14.07
C ALA A 98 -10.79 0.82 13.59
N ASN A 99 -10.81 2.14 13.86
CA ASN A 99 -11.93 3.01 13.54
C ASN A 99 -11.53 4.26 12.76
N GLU A 100 -10.30 4.30 12.23
CA GLU A 100 -9.82 5.44 11.47
C GLU A 100 -9.96 5.20 9.98
N THR A 101 -10.35 6.25 9.25
CA THR A 101 -10.38 6.24 7.80
C THR A 101 -9.34 7.22 7.28
N ALA A 102 -8.89 7.03 6.04
CA ALA A 102 -7.99 7.97 5.40
C ALA A 102 -8.71 9.32 5.22
N PRO A 103 -8.01 10.46 5.41
CA PRO A 103 -8.59 11.75 5.11
C PRO A 103 -8.97 11.85 3.65
N ALA A 104 -10.06 12.53 3.39
CA ALA A 104 -10.54 12.75 2.03
C ALA A 104 -9.57 13.63 1.23
#